data_e77bed71405d1ea02ebe74b4d2f1dfff
#
_entry.id   e77bed71405d1ea02ebe74b4d2f1dfff
#
_cell.length_a   1.000
_cell.length_b   1.000
_cell.length_c   1.000
_cell.angle_alpha   90.00
_cell.angle_beta   90.00
_cell.angle_gamma   90.00
#
_symmetry.space_group_name_H-M   'P 1'
#
loop_
_entity.id
_entity.type
_entity.pdbx_description
1 polymer ?
#
loop_
_entity_poly.entity_id
_entity_poly.type
_entity_poly.pdbx_seq_one_letter_code
_entity_poly.pdbx_strand_id
1 'polypeptide(L)'
;MVTAPDSPRTATVGLLQALVDARALAYGARNPALLDLVYAPGATRALVDRSNIATSLRNGATYLGLSFVVKDVVFLDGTPDTARIRATIVTPAYETGQPDGRKVPHPEETFGPSVFTLNLAPDGWRILRLTTP
;
A
#
# COMPACT_ATOMS: atom_id res chain seq x y z
N MET A 1 -20.58 23.43 -7.44
CA MET A 1 -20.60 22.53 -6.26
C MET A 1 -19.25 21.89 -6.09
N VAL A 2 -18.68 22.02 -4.95
CA VAL A 2 -17.40 21.36 -4.66
C VAL A 2 -17.69 19.90 -4.41
N THR A 3 -17.05 19.02 -5.17
CA THR A 3 -17.14 17.58 -4.93
C THR A 3 -16.41 17.28 -3.63
N ALA A 4 -17.10 16.65 -2.68
CA ALA A 4 -16.45 16.18 -1.47
C ALA A 4 -15.34 15.18 -1.84
N PRO A 5 -14.18 15.22 -1.16
CA PRO A 5 -13.17 14.21 -1.39
C PRO A 5 -13.74 12.82 -1.07
N ASP A 6 -13.24 11.81 -1.75
CA ASP A 6 -13.65 10.43 -1.51
C ASP A 6 -13.48 10.10 -0.04
N SER A 7 -14.54 9.52 0.53
CA SER A 7 -14.56 9.14 1.93
C SER A 7 -14.33 7.64 2.05
N PRO A 8 -13.62 7.18 3.10
CA PRO A 8 -13.45 5.75 3.34
C PRO A 8 -14.75 4.99 3.46
N ARG A 9 -15.83 5.66 3.90
CA ARG A 9 -17.16 5.05 4.04
C ARG A 9 -17.84 4.82 2.69
N THR A 10 -17.74 5.77 1.77
CA THR A 10 -18.46 5.75 0.49
C THR A 10 -17.62 5.22 -0.66
N ALA A 11 -16.32 5.43 -0.62
CA ALA A 11 -15.37 4.98 -1.64
C ALA A 11 -14.33 4.01 -1.05
N THR A 12 -14.77 3.09 -0.19
CA THR A 12 -13.90 2.21 0.60
C THR A 12 -12.91 1.43 -0.26
N VAL A 13 -13.40 0.75 -1.29
CA VAL A 13 -12.56 -0.06 -2.18
C VAL A 13 -11.61 0.82 -2.99
N GLY A 14 -12.15 1.84 -3.65
CA GLY A 14 -11.36 2.72 -4.51
C GLY A 14 -10.27 3.46 -3.76
N LEU A 15 -10.58 3.95 -2.56
CA LEU A 15 -9.61 4.66 -1.73
C LEU A 15 -8.47 3.73 -1.29
N LEU A 16 -8.80 2.55 -0.78
CA LEU A 16 -7.77 1.60 -0.33
C LEU A 16 -6.96 1.08 -1.51
N GLN A 17 -7.61 0.80 -2.65
CA GLN A 17 -6.92 0.39 -3.87
C GLN A 17 -5.94 1.48 -4.33
N ALA A 18 -6.33 2.76 -4.28
CA ALA A 18 -5.44 3.86 -4.66
C ALA A 18 -4.21 3.92 -3.76
N LEU A 19 -4.36 3.66 -2.46
CA LEU A 19 -3.23 3.65 -1.53
C LEU A 19 -2.25 2.50 -1.83
N VAL A 20 -2.76 1.30 -2.08
CA VAL A 20 -1.87 0.17 -2.40
C VAL A 20 -1.29 0.27 -3.81
N ASP A 21 -1.97 0.92 -4.75
CA ASP A 21 -1.40 1.25 -6.06
C ASP A 21 -0.22 2.22 -5.92
N ALA A 22 -0.35 3.23 -5.08
CA ALA A 22 0.75 4.15 -4.78
C ALA A 22 1.93 3.42 -4.12
N ARG A 23 1.65 2.44 -3.27
CA ARG A 23 2.69 1.59 -2.68
C ARG A 23 3.43 0.80 -3.76
N ALA A 24 2.71 0.18 -4.69
CA ALA A 24 3.31 -0.55 -5.79
C ALA A 24 4.19 0.36 -6.66
N LEU A 25 3.74 1.58 -6.90
CA LEU A 25 4.51 2.58 -7.65
C LEU A 25 5.82 2.92 -6.94
N ALA A 26 5.79 3.09 -5.62
CA ALA A 26 7.00 3.37 -4.83
C ALA A 26 8.04 2.25 -4.98
N TYR A 27 7.62 0.99 -4.93
CA TYR A 27 8.49 -0.16 -5.14
C TYR A 27 9.00 -0.21 -6.58
N GLY A 28 8.11 -0.06 -7.57
CA GLY A 28 8.49 -0.12 -8.98
C GLY A 28 9.47 0.97 -9.38
N ALA A 29 9.29 2.19 -8.87
CA ALA A 29 10.20 3.31 -9.09
C ALA A 29 11.43 3.25 -8.17
N ARG A 30 11.44 2.38 -7.18
CA ARG A 30 12.46 2.29 -6.12
C ARG A 30 12.69 3.65 -5.47
N ASN A 31 11.60 4.37 -5.21
CA ASN A 31 11.64 5.72 -4.65
C ASN A 31 10.88 5.74 -3.30
N PRO A 32 11.63 5.72 -2.17
CA PRO A 32 10.98 5.70 -0.86
C PRO A 32 10.19 6.97 -0.54
N ALA A 33 10.48 8.10 -1.19
CA ALA A 33 9.73 9.33 -0.97
C ALA A 33 8.26 9.19 -1.39
N LEU A 34 7.96 8.32 -2.36
CA LEU A 34 6.57 8.08 -2.78
C LEU A 34 5.73 7.38 -1.71
N LEU A 35 6.35 6.79 -0.70
CA LEU A 35 5.63 6.20 0.43
C LEU A 35 4.91 7.25 1.28
N ASP A 36 5.26 8.52 1.17
CA ASP A 36 4.55 9.60 1.84
C ASP A 36 3.12 9.79 1.29
N LEU A 37 2.84 9.26 0.11
CA LEU A 37 1.49 9.22 -0.45
C LEU A 37 0.66 8.05 0.07
N VAL A 38 1.28 7.10 0.77
CA VAL A 38 0.67 5.87 1.26
C VAL A 38 0.45 5.92 2.77
N TYR A 39 1.46 6.35 3.51
CA TYR A 39 1.54 6.21 4.96
C TYR A 39 1.47 7.55 5.67
N ALA A 40 0.78 7.54 6.82
CA ALA A 40 0.78 8.66 7.75
C ALA A 40 2.13 8.73 8.48
N PRO A 41 2.52 9.93 8.96
CA PRO A 41 3.71 10.05 9.82
C PRO A 41 3.61 9.10 11.02
N GLY A 42 4.70 8.42 11.34
CA GLY A 42 4.77 7.47 12.44
C GLY A 42 4.28 6.06 12.14
N ALA A 43 3.84 5.78 10.91
CA ALA A 43 3.44 4.44 10.50
C ALA A 43 4.65 3.50 10.50
N THR A 44 4.63 2.45 11.33
CA THR A 44 5.75 1.48 11.39
C THR A 44 5.92 0.70 10.10
N ARG A 45 4.82 0.45 9.38
CA ARG A 45 4.86 -0.26 8.09
C ARG A 45 5.67 0.50 7.05
N ALA A 46 5.69 1.84 7.11
CA ALA A 46 6.49 2.67 6.24
C ALA A 46 7.99 2.38 6.40
N LEU A 47 8.44 2.10 7.61
CA LEU A 47 9.85 1.75 7.88
C LEU A 47 10.24 0.43 7.20
N VAL A 48 9.34 -0.56 7.22
CA VAL A 48 9.56 -1.84 6.55
C VAL A 48 9.69 -1.63 5.04
N ASP A 49 8.77 -0.89 4.45
CA ASP A 49 8.78 -0.64 3.01
C ASP A 49 10.01 0.17 2.59
N ARG A 50 10.39 1.18 3.35
CA ARG A 50 11.62 1.95 3.09
C ARG A 50 12.85 1.07 3.13
N SER A 51 12.92 0.17 4.10
CA SER A 51 14.03 -0.77 4.23
C SER A 51 14.10 -1.71 3.03
N ASN A 52 12.96 -2.22 2.58
CA ASN A 52 12.88 -3.11 1.41
C ASN A 52 13.34 -2.40 0.14
N ILE A 53 12.91 -1.15 -0.07
CA ILE A 53 13.31 -0.35 -1.24
C ILE A 53 14.81 -0.06 -1.19
N ALA A 54 15.33 0.32 -0.01
CA ALA A 54 16.76 0.58 0.16
C ALA A 54 17.59 -0.67 -0.15
N THR A 55 17.14 -1.84 0.27
CA THR A 55 17.79 -3.11 -0.02
C THR A 55 17.83 -3.38 -1.53
N SER A 56 16.70 -3.15 -2.22
CA SER A 56 16.65 -3.35 -3.67
C SER A 56 17.59 -2.39 -4.41
N LEU A 57 17.72 -1.15 -3.94
CA LEU A 57 18.67 -0.18 -4.51
C LEU A 57 20.11 -0.65 -4.32
N ARG A 58 20.47 -1.13 -3.12
CA ARG A 58 21.82 -1.63 -2.86
C ARG A 58 22.16 -2.85 -3.70
N ASN A 59 21.19 -3.72 -3.91
CA ASN A 59 21.41 -4.98 -4.64
C ASN A 59 21.22 -4.82 -6.15
N GLY A 60 20.77 -3.66 -6.62
CA GLY A 60 20.48 -3.44 -8.03
C GLY A 60 19.27 -4.23 -8.52
N ALA A 61 18.42 -4.69 -7.62
CA ALA A 61 17.21 -5.44 -7.98
C ALA A 61 16.08 -4.49 -8.37
N THR A 62 15.25 -4.92 -9.33
CA THR A 62 14.07 -4.19 -9.77
C THR A 62 12.83 -5.04 -9.62
N TYR A 63 11.69 -4.39 -9.36
CA TYR A 63 10.40 -5.06 -9.28
C TYR A 63 9.71 -4.99 -10.64
N LEU A 64 9.34 -6.14 -11.21
CA LEU A 64 8.76 -6.25 -12.55
C LEU A 64 7.31 -6.73 -12.42
N GLY A 65 6.38 -5.85 -12.75
CA GLY A 65 4.96 -6.19 -12.74
C GLY A 65 4.35 -6.30 -11.34
N LEU A 66 4.98 -5.71 -10.32
CA LEU A 66 4.42 -5.74 -8.96
C LEU A 66 3.15 -4.91 -8.89
N SER A 67 2.09 -5.52 -8.37
CA SER A 67 0.81 -4.86 -8.11
C SER A 67 0.18 -5.44 -6.85
N PHE A 68 -0.80 -4.73 -6.31
CA PHE A 68 -1.58 -5.18 -5.16
C PHE A 68 -3.06 -5.02 -5.48
N VAL A 69 -3.87 -5.99 -5.09
CA VAL A 69 -5.31 -5.98 -5.29
C VAL A 69 -6.01 -6.10 -3.95
N VAL A 70 -6.89 -5.16 -3.63
CA VAL A 70 -7.69 -5.24 -2.41
C VAL A 70 -8.90 -6.13 -2.66
N LYS A 71 -9.22 -7.00 -1.68
CA LYS A 71 -10.35 -7.91 -1.72
C LYS A 71 -11.06 -7.93 -0.37
N ASP A 72 -12.33 -8.33 -0.39
CA ASP A 72 -13.14 -8.54 0.82
C ASP A 72 -13.13 -7.30 1.72
N VAL A 73 -13.32 -6.13 1.11
CA VAL A 73 -13.19 -4.83 1.77
C VAL A 73 -14.46 -4.53 2.54
N VAL A 74 -14.30 -4.25 3.84
CA VAL A 74 -15.42 -3.90 4.73
C VAL A 74 -15.05 -2.66 5.55
N PHE A 75 -15.84 -1.60 5.43
CA PHE A 75 -15.72 -0.44 6.30
C PHE A 75 -16.23 -0.82 7.69
N LEU A 76 -15.39 -0.68 8.71
CA LEU A 76 -15.75 -1.06 10.08
C LEU A 76 -16.32 0.11 10.87
N ASP A 77 -15.56 1.20 10.98
CA ASP A 77 -15.97 2.42 11.65
C ASP A 77 -15.07 3.58 11.26
N GLY A 78 -15.44 4.79 11.64
CA GLY A 78 -14.63 5.97 11.39
C GLY A 78 -15.20 7.22 12.01
N THR A 79 -14.38 8.26 12.01
CA THR A 79 -14.70 9.64 12.36
C THR A 79 -14.46 10.48 11.10
N PRO A 80 -14.68 11.81 11.12
CA PRO A 80 -14.37 12.64 9.96
C PRO A 80 -12.92 12.57 9.49
N ASP A 81 -11.96 12.23 10.36
CA ASP A 81 -10.54 12.22 10.05
C ASP A 81 -9.84 10.87 10.28
N THR A 82 -10.59 9.84 10.66
CA THR A 82 -10.06 8.49 10.84
C THR A 82 -11.01 7.46 10.24
N ALA A 83 -10.47 6.29 9.87
CA ALA A 83 -11.27 5.18 9.39
C ALA A 83 -10.58 3.85 9.69
N ARG A 84 -11.37 2.82 9.95
CA ARG A 84 -10.89 1.44 10.05
C ARG A 84 -11.58 0.60 8.99
N ILE A 85 -10.78 -0.09 8.21
CA ILE A 85 -11.25 -0.90 7.08
C ILE A 85 -10.62 -2.28 7.19
N ARG A 86 -11.44 -3.32 7.15
CA ARG A 86 -10.93 -4.69 7.03
C ARG A 86 -10.80 -5.04 5.56
N ALA A 87 -9.67 -5.60 5.18
CA ALA A 87 -9.42 -6.00 3.80
C ALA A 87 -8.35 -7.07 3.72
N THR A 88 -8.35 -7.79 2.61
CA THR A 88 -7.31 -8.73 2.22
C THR A 88 -6.57 -8.14 1.02
N ILE A 89 -5.24 -8.25 1.03
CA ILE A 89 -4.41 -7.81 -0.08
C ILE A 89 -3.87 -9.04 -0.80
N VAL A 90 -4.14 -9.11 -2.10
CA VAL A 90 -3.55 -10.13 -2.97
C VAL A 90 -2.43 -9.47 -3.76
N THR A 91 -1.25 -10.09 -3.71
CA THR A 91 -0.13 -9.71 -4.58
C THR A 91 -0.06 -10.75 -5.69
N PRO A 92 -0.52 -10.43 -6.91
CA PRO A 92 -0.37 -11.36 -8.03
C PRO A 92 1.09 -11.73 -8.27
N ALA A 93 1.33 -12.86 -8.91
CA ALA A 93 2.69 -13.29 -9.24
C ALA A 93 3.44 -12.18 -9.98
N TYR A 94 4.69 -11.96 -9.62
CA TYR A 94 5.56 -10.95 -10.23
C TYR A 94 6.99 -11.47 -10.28
N GLU A 95 7.90 -10.69 -10.83
CA GLU A 95 9.30 -11.05 -10.91
C GLU A 95 10.17 -9.93 -10.34
N THR A 96 11.37 -10.29 -9.85
CA THR A 96 12.42 -9.31 -9.60
C THR A 96 13.53 -9.51 -10.62
N GLY A 97 14.01 -8.40 -11.19
CA GLY A 97 15.16 -8.42 -12.10
C GLY A 97 16.45 -8.22 -11.31
N GLN A 98 17.46 -9.02 -11.63
CA GLN A 98 18.79 -8.93 -11.01
C GLN A 98 19.74 -8.14 -11.92
N PRO A 99 20.86 -7.58 -11.38
CA PRO A 99 21.82 -6.82 -12.19
C PRO A 99 22.42 -7.62 -13.33
N ASP A 100 22.51 -8.95 -13.20
CA ASP A 100 23.04 -9.84 -14.23
C ASP A 100 22.01 -10.22 -15.29
N GLY A 101 20.81 -9.67 -15.23
CA GLY A 101 19.74 -9.94 -16.17
C GLY A 101 18.83 -11.11 -15.79
N ARG A 102 19.16 -11.87 -14.74
CA ARG A 102 18.31 -12.95 -14.27
C ARG A 102 17.03 -12.38 -13.69
N LYS A 103 15.95 -13.16 -13.83
CA LYS A 103 14.66 -12.85 -13.22
C LYS A 103 14.33 -13.90 -12.18
N VAL A 104 13.89 -13.45 -11.01
CA VAL A 104 13.47 -14.32 -9.92
C VAL A 104 11.94 -14.25 -9.83
N PRO A 105 11.23 -15.37 -10.06
CA PRO A 105 9.78 -15.39 -9.95
C PRO A 105 9.34 -15.37 -8.51
N HIS A 106 8.23 -14.66 -8.24
CA HIS A 106 7.55 -14.64 -6.96
C HIS A 106 6.11 -15.07 -7.18
N PRO A 107 5.66 -16.15 -6.53
CA PRO A 107 4.28 -16.62 -6.69
C PRO A 107 3.29 -15.66 -6.08
N GLU A 108 2.02 -15.79 -6.48
CA GLU A 108 0.94 -15.03 -5.87
C GLU A 108 0.91 -15.25 -4.36
N GLU A 109 0.71 -14.16 -3.61
CA GLU A 109 0.60 -14.19 -2.15
C GLU A 109 -0.67 -13.47 -1.71
N THR A 110 -1.24 -13.94 -0.61
CA THR A 110 -2.39 -13.32 0.03
C THR A 110 -2.00 -12.89 1.43
N PHE A 111 -2.27 -11.63 1.74
CA PHE A 111 -2.00 -11.04 3.06
C PHE A 111 -3.32 -10.61 3.70
N GLY A 112 -3.56 -11.08 4.92
CA GLY A 112 -4.74 -10.72 5.67
C GLY A 112 -5.74 -11.88 5.79
N PRO A 113 -6.97 -11.59 6.23
CA PRO A 113 -7.53 -10.23 6.43
C PRO A 113 -6.79 -9.44 7.50
N SER A 114 -6.76 -8.12 7.29
CA SER A 114 -6.15 -7.18 8.23
C SER A 114 -7.03 -5.96 8.39
N VAL A 115 -6.91 -5.26 9.51
CA VAL A 115 -7.59 -3.98 9.73
C VAL A 115 -6.61 -2.86 9.42
N PHE A 116 -6.96 -2.04 8.43
CA PHE A 116 -6.23 -0.86 8.04
C PHE A 116 -6.83 0.33 8.79
N THR A 117 -6.02 0.99 9.61
CA THR A 117 -6.39 2.26 10.24
C THR A 117 -5.86 3.39 9.39
N LEU A 118 -6.74 4.25 8.92
CA LEU A 118 -6.41 5.39 8.06
C LEU A 118 -6.59 6.69 8.82
N ASN A 119 -5.73 7.66 8.54
CA ASN A 119 -5.85 9.03 9.01
C ASN A 119 -5.96 9.98 7.82
N LEU A 120 -6.77 11.02 7.97
CA LEU A 120 -6.87 12.09 6.98
C LEU A 120 -5.72 13.07 7.17
N ALA A 121 -4.85 13.16 6.16
CA ALA A 121 -3.82 14.19 6.06
C ALA A 121 -4.35 15.38 5.24
N PRO A 122 -3.66 16.54 5.24
CA PRO A 122 -4.12 17.71 4.48
C PRO A 122 -4.36 17.43 2.99
N ASP A 123 -3.62 16.50 2.40
CA ASP A 123 -3.68 16.17 0.98
C ASP A 123 -4.32 14.81 0.68
N GLY A 124 -4.93 14.16 1.67
CA GLY A 124 -5.66 12.91 1.47
C GLY A 124 -5.50 11.90 2.59
N TRP A 125 -6.11 10.76 2.41
CA TRP A 125 -6.06 9.68 3.39
C TRP A 125 -4.74 8.92 3.32
N ARG A 126 -4.27 8.46 4.50
CA ARG A 126 -3.00 7.73 4.64
C ARG A 126 -3.19 6.55 5.59
N ILE A 127 -2.41 5.49 5.37
CA ILE A 127 -2.39 4.32 6.25
C ILE A 127 -1.53 4.65 7.46
N LEU A 128 -2.11 4.52 8.65
CA LEU A 128 -1.38 4.69 9.91
C LEU A 128 -0.86 3.36 10.42
N ARG A 129 -1.69 2.32 10.40
CA ARG A 129 -1.30 0.99 10.89
C ARG A 129 -2.14 -0.11 10.26
N LEU A 130 -1.60 -1.33 10.34
CA LEU A 130 -2.29 -2.57 10.03
C LEU A 130 -2.27 -3.45 11.27
N THR A 131 -3.43 -4.02 11.61
CA THR A 131 -3.56 -4.92 12.76
C THR A 131 -4.35 -6.15 12.35
N THR A 132 -4.23 -7.22 13.13
CA THR A 132 -5.09 -8.39 12.95
C THR A 132 -6.52 -8.05 13.35
N PRO A 133 -7.51 -8.63 12.66
CA PRO A 133 -8.92 -8.40 12.98
C PRO A 133 -9.30 -8.87 14.36
#